data_59d24f694fc3e42e67459fd1c910a983
#
_entry.id   59d24f694fc3e42e67459fd1c910a983
#
_cell.length_a   1.000
_cell.length_b   1.000
_cell.length_c   1.000
_cell.angle_alpha   90.00
_cell.angle_beta   90.00
_cell.angle_gamma   90.00
#
_symmetry.space_group_name_H-M   'P 1'
#
loop_
_entity.id
_entity.type
_entity.pdbx_description
1 polymer ?
#
loop_
_entity_poly.entity_id
_entity_poly.type
_entity_poly.pdbx_seq_one_letter_code
_entity_poly.pdbx_strand_id
1 'polypeptide(L)'
;GGALAAAVVLFGNRNFDDSLIELRDILCADGFAVVGGAAFVGEHSFSRTLGAGRPDAADMAEMDDFSRALAEKVRALPAAPAESVSVRGEEPIRPYYTPRDRAGNHINILKVRPKTDLTRCTDCGLCAGLCPMGSINPAHPEEVRGICIKCCACVKKCPAGAKYFDDPGYLYHQHELEEQYARRAQNEQFI
;
A
#
# COMPACT_ATOMS: atom_id res chain seq x y z
N GLY A 1 17.32 -27.41 0.80
CA GLY A 1 15.97 -26.83 0.78
C GLY A 1 16.06 -25.36 1.10
N GLY A 2 15.30 -24.54 0.39
CA GLY A 2 15.25 -23.09 0.62
C GLY A 2 14.63 -22.75 1.98
N ALA A 3 14.88 -21.52 2.46
CA ALA A 3 14.19 -20.98 3.61
C ALA A 3 12.68 -20.84 3.30
N LEU A 4 11.83 -21.02 4.33
CA LEU A 4 10.39 -20.80 4.17
C LEU A 4 10.09 -19.29 4.17
N ALA A 5 9.12 -18.90 3.37
CA ALA A 5 8.64 -17.52 3.31
C ALA A 5 7.10 -17.45 3.24
N ALA A 6 6.54 -16.30 3.62
CA ALA A 6 5.16 -15.95 3.33
C ALA A 6 5.15 -14.61 2.58
N ALA A 7 4.36 -14.52 1.51
CA ALA A 7 4.17 -13.30 0.74
C ALA A 7 2.96 -12.53 1.30
N VAL A 8 3.17 -11.31 1.78
CA VAL A 8 2.08 -10.48 2.31
C VAL A 8 2.11 -9.11 1.66
N VAL A 9 0.98 -8.67 1.12
CA VAL A 9 0.80 -7.34 0.55
C VAL A 9 -0.31 -6.59 1.27
N LEU A 10 -0.16 -5.27 1.36
CA LEU A 10 -1.19 -4.37 1.88
C LEU A 10 -1.73 -3.49 0.75
N PHE A 11 -3.03 -3.27 0.72
CA PHE A 11 -3.65 -2.43 -0.31
C PHE A 11 -4.73 -1.51 0.23
N GLY A 12 -4.88 -0.34 -0.43
CA GLY A 12 -5.79 0.71 -0.01
C GLY A 12 -7.22 0.54 -0.55
N ASN A 13 -7.91 -0.54 -0.25
CA ASN A 13 -9.34 -0.78 -0.57
C ASN A 13 -9.67 -0.89 -2.07
N ARG A 14 -8.85 -0.42 -3.01
CA ARG A 14 -9.11 -0.55 -4.45
C ARG A 14 -8.93 -2.00 -4.91
N ASN A 15 -7.71 -2.43 -5.05
CA ASN A 15 -7.28 -3.76 -5.45
C ASN A 15 -5.78 -3.90 -5.18
N PHE A 16 -5.29 -5.10 -5.01
CA PHE A 16 -3.85 -5.39 -4.96
C PHE A 16 -3.28 -5.88 -6.32
N ASP A 17 -4.17 -6.00 -7.33
CA ASP A 17 -3.83 -6.43 -8.70
C ASP A 17 -2.98 -7.72 -8.68
N ASP A 18 -1.82 -7.74 -9.32
CA ASP A 18 -0.93 -8.89 -9.35
C ASP A 18 0.25 -8.77 -8.36
N SER A 19 0.22 -7.80 -7.43
CA SER A 19 1.35 -7.58 -6.52
C SER A 19 1.65 -8.77 -5.60
N LEU A 20 0.66 -9.59 -5.26
CA LEU A 20 0.87 -10.78 -4.43
C LEU A 20 1.56 -11.89 -5.19
N ILE A 21 1.12 -12.20 -6.41
CA ILE A 21 1.76 -13.23 -7.25
C ILE A 21 3.17 -12.79 -7.65
N GLU A 22 3.37 -11.51 -7.99
CA GLU A 22 4.70 -10.97 -8.29
C GLU A 22 5.65 -11.13 -7.10
N LEU A 23 5.21 -10.78 -5.87
CA LEU A 23 6.01 -10.95 -4.66
C LEU A 23 6.34 -12.42 -4.40
N ARG A 24 5.36 -13.33 -4.57
CA ARG A 24 5.59 -14.78 -4.48
C ARG A 24 6.68 -15.22 -5.45
N ASP A 25 6.60 -14.79 -6.71
CA ASP A 25 7.51 -15.21 -7.77
C ASP A 25 8.93 -14.67 -7.56
N ILE A 26 9.06 -13.43 -7.09
CA ILE A 26 10.36 -12.86 -6.68
C ILE A 26 10.99 -13.70 -5.57
N LEU A 27 10.22 -14.02 -4.52
CA LEU A 27 10.71 -14.86 -3.43
C LEU A 27 11.11 -16.26 -3.90
N CYS A 28 10.33 -16.86 -4.79
CA CYS A 28 10.65 -18.17 -5.37
C CYS A 28 11.93 -18.11 -6.21
N ALA A 29 12.10 -17.07 -7.03
CA ALA A 29 13.32 -16.87 -7.84
C ALA A 29 14.57 -16.69 -6.97
N ASP A 30 14.40 -16.08 -5.77
CA ASP A 30 15.48 -15.93 -4.78
C ASP A 30 15.70 -17.20 -3.92
N GLY A 31 15.02 -18.31 -4.24
CA GLY A 31 15.24 -19.61 -3.62
C GLY A 31 14.45 -19.87 -2.34
N PHE A 32 13.45 -19.05 -2.03
CA PHE A 32 12.51 -19.31 -0.92
C PHE A 32 11.42 -20.30 -1.33
N ALA A 33 11.00 -21.14 -0.37
CA ALA A 33 9.78 -21.91 -0.49
C ALA A 33 8.62 -21.11 0.12
N VAL A 34 7.76 -20.55 -0.73
CA VAL A 34 6.64 -19.69 -0.28
C VAL A 34 5.48 -20.58 0.16
N VAL A 35 5.21 -20.62 1.45
CA VAL A 35 4.25 -21.54 2.08
C VAL A 35 2.91 -20.91 2.45
N GLY A 36 2.78 -19.58 2.29
CA GLY A 36 1.54 -18.83 2.50
C GLY A 36 1.58 -17.49 1.81
N GLY A 37 0.40 -16.96 1.50
CA GLY A 37 0.22 -15.65 0.91
C GLY A 37 -1.00 -14.94 1.48
N ALA A 38 -0.95 -13.61 1.58
CA ALA A 38 -2.12 -12.84 1.99
C ALA A 38 -2.10 -11.42 1.40
N ALA A 39 -3.30 -10.88 1.17
CA ALA A 39 -3.52 -9.49 0.84
C ALA A 39 -4.48 -8.87 1.86
N PHE A 40 -4.01 -7.90 2.64
CA PHE A 40 -4.79 -7.25 3.68
C PHE A 40 -5.09 -5.79 3.34
N VAL A 41 -6.28 -5.34 3.73
CA VAL A 41 -6.74 -3.99 3.47
C VAL A 41 -6.25 -3.03 4.54
N GLY A 42 -5.74 -1.87 4.10
CA GLY A 42 -5.45 -0.73 4.95
C GLY A 42 -6.11 0.54 4.43
N GLU A 43 -5.98 1.63 5.16
CA GLU A 43 -6.42 2.93 4.67
C GLU A 43 -5.75 3.30 3.35
N HIS A 44 -6.53 3.82 2.40
CA HIS A 44 -5.97 4.33 1.16
C HIS A 44 -5.07 5.55 1.42
N SER A 45 -3.89 5.59 0.83
CA SER A 45 -2.92 6.68 1.08
C SER A 45 -3.47 8.07 0.68
N PHE A 46 -4.17 8.19 -0.46
CA PHE A 46 -4.68 9.46 -0.97
C PHE A 46 -5.94 9.96 -0.27
N SER A 47 -6.73 9.05 0.30
CA SER A 47 -8.07 9.33 0.81
C SER A 47 -8.12 9.30 2.34
N ARG A 48 -9.04 10.05 2.92
CA ARG A 48 -9.41 9.97 4.33
C ARG A 48 -10.69 9.18 4.57
N THR A 49 -11.39 8.81 3.50
CA THR A 49 -12.66 8.06 3.55
C THR A 49 -12.51 6.63 3.05
N LEU A 50 -11.69 6.43 2.02
CA LEU A 50 -11.52 5.11 1.41
C LEU A 50 -10.70 4.18 2.30
N GLY A 51 -11.33 3.12 2.79
CA GLY A 51 -10.73 2.20 3.75
C GLY A 51 -10.44 2.85 5.11
N ALA A 52 -11.16 3.92 5.47
CA ALA A 52 -10.94 4.63 6.72
C ALA A 52 -11.09 3.71 7.94
N GLY A 53 -10.14 3.82 8.88
CA GLY A 53 -10.10 3.00 10.10
C GLY A 53 -9.67 1.54 9.87
N ARG A 54 -9.21 1.19 8.67
CA ARG A 54 -8.69 -0.15 8.39
C ARG A 54 -7.16 -0.20 8.51
N PRO A 55 -6.58 -1.33 9.00
CA PRO A 55 -7.28 -2.53 9.49
C PRO A 55 -8.06 -2.25 10.78
N ASP A 56 -9.31 -2.71 10.84
CA ASP A 56 -10.14 -2.67 12.04
C ASP A 56 -10.04 -3.99 12.83
N ALA A 57 -10.83 -4.14 13.90
CA ALA A 57 -10.78 -5.33 14.74
C ALA A 57 -11.10 -6.63 13.99
N ALA A 58 -11.99 -6.58 12.99
CA ALA A 58 -12.31 -7.74 12.17
C ALA A 58 -11.13 -8.10 11.25
N ASP A 59 -10.50 -7.12 10.63
CA ASP A 59 -9.29 -7.32 9.82
C ASP A 59 -8.15 -7.90 10.68
N MET A 60 -7.97 -7.39 11.89
CA MET A 60 -6.95 -7.91 12.81
C MET A 60 -7.22 -9.36 13.20
N ALA A 61 -8.48 -9.73 13.43
CA ALA A 61 -8.84 -11.11 13.71
C ALA A 61 -8.50 -12.05 12.52
N GLU A 62 -8.78 -11.62 11.29
CA GLU A 62 -8.41 -12.37 10.08
C GLU A 62 -6.88 -12.50 9.93
N MET A 63 -6.11 -11.46 10.28
CA MET A 63 -4.63 -11.52 10.28
C MET A 63 -4.10 -12.50 11.33
N ASP A 64 -4.72 -12.55 12.51
CA ASP A 64 -4.39 -13.49 13.57
C ASP A 64 -4.72 -14.93 13.16
N ASP A 65 -5.87 -15.15 12.50
CA ASP A 65 -6.26 -16.46 11.97
C ASP A 65 -5.27 -16.94 10.90
N PHE A 66 -4.90 -16.07 9.95
CA PHE A 66 -3.87 -16.38 8.96
C PHE A 66 -2.54 -16.75 9.62
N SER A 67 -2.11 -15.98 10.61
CA SER A 67 -0.84 -16.21 11.31
C SER A 67 -0.83 -17.55 12.04
N ARG A 68 -1.95 -17.94 12.68
CA ARG A 68 -2.11 -19.23 13.34
C ARG A 68 -2.08 -20.40 12.34
N ALA A 69 -2.88 -20.30 11.27
CA ALA A 69 -2.94 -21.34 10.24
C ALA A 69 -1.58 -21.54 9.56
N LEU A 70 -0.88 -20.43 9.25
CA LEU A 70 0.46 -20.48 8.69
C LEU A 70 1.46 -21.14 9.65
N ALA A 71 1.41 -20.80 10.93
CA ALA A 71 2.29 -21.38 11.94
C ALA A 71 2.03 -22.89 12.12
N GLU A 72 0.77 -23.31 12.10
CA GLU A 72 0.40 -24.74 12.14
C GLU A 72 0.91 -25.49 10.92
N LYS A 73 0.70 -24.93 9.72
CA LYS A 73 1.24 -25.51 8.47
C LYS A 73 2.75 -25.66 8.55
N VAL A 74 3.48 -24.62 8.94
CA VAL A 74 4.95 -24.63 9.01
C VAL A 74 5.45 -25.69 10.00
N ARG A 75 4.79 -25.84 11.17
CA ARG A 75 5.17 -26.89 12.15
C ARG A 75 4.92 -28.31 11.65
N ALA A 76 3.93 -28.49 10.79
CA ALA A 76 3.58 -29.80 10.23
C ALA A 76 4.45 -30.19 9.03
N LEU A 77 5.17 -29.27 8.42
CA LEU A 77 6.03 -29.54 7.27
C LEU A 77 7.26 -30.37 7.68
N PRO A 78 7.48 -31.56 7.10
CA PRO A 78 8.70 -32.34 7.35
C PRO A 78 9.94 -31.74 6.67
N ALA A 79 9.74 -30.98 5.61
CA ALA A 79 10.77 -30.29 4.82
C ALA A 79 10.13 -29.12 4.04
N ALA A 80 10.95 -28.24 3.47
CA ALA A 80 10.46 -27.23 2.57
C ALA A 80 9.76 -27.87 1.36
N PRO A 81 8.52 -27.44 1.01
CA PRO A 81 7.79 -28.01 -0.11
C PRO A 81 8.48 -27.67 -1.44
N ALA A 82 8.31 -28.56 -2.43
CA ALA A 82 8.82 -28.33 -3.78
C ALA A 82 8.01 -27.29 -4.55
N GLU A 83 6.72 -27.18 -4.24
CA GLU A 83 5.80 -26.23 -4.87
C GLU A 83 5.42 -25.12 -3.88
N SER A 84 5.40 -23.90 -4.36
CA SER A 84 4.96 -22.73 -3.61
C SER A 84 3.43 -22.64 -3.58
N VAL A 85 2.89 -21.94 -2.58
CA VAL A 85 1.45 -21.70 -2.46
C VAL A 85 0.90 -21.01 -3.71
N SER A 86 -0.26 -21.45 -4.17
CA SER A 86 -1.01 -20.75 -5.23
C SER A 86 -1.68 -19.51 -4.65
N VAL A 87 -1.52 -18.37 -5.30
CA VAL A 87 -2.11 -17.09 -4.92
C VAL A 87 -2.83 -16.47 -6.11
N ARG A 88 -3.74 -15.54 -5.85
CA ARG A 88 -4.43 -14.80 -6.92
C ARG A 88 -3.46 -13.88 -7.67
N GLY A 89 -3.58 -13.86 -8.98
CA GLY A 89 -2.85 -13.03 -9.94
C GLY A 89 -2.86 -13.65 -11.33
N GLU A 90 -2.28 -12.97 -12.29
CA GLU A 90 -2.16 -13.46 -13.67
C GLU A 90 -0.70 -13.77 -14.01
N GLU A 91 -0.48 -14.79 -14.81
CA GLU A 91 0.82 -15.15 -15.39
C GLU A 91 0.72 -15.16 -16.93
N PRO A 92 1.49 -14.27 -17.63
CA PRO A 92 2.37 -13.25 -17.05
C PRO A 92 1.60 -12.13 -16.34
N ILE A 93 2.26 -11.44 -15.39
CA ILE A 93 1.65 -10.34 -14.65
C ILE A 93 1.14 -9.24 -15.62
N ARG A 94 0.01 -8.66 -15.28
CA ARG A 94 -0.57 -7.54 -16.01
C ARG A 94 0.29 -6.27 -15.91
N PRO A 95 0.17 -5.33 -16.86
CA PRO A 95 0.77 -4.00 -16.70
C PRO A 95 0.33 -3.34 -15.39
N TYR A 96 1.25 -2.66 -14.72
CA TYR A 96 0.94 -1.96 -13.48
C TYR A 96 -0.15 -0.91 -13.68
N TYR A 97 -0.98 -0.78 -12.65
CA TYR A 97 -2.04 0.21 -12.63
C TYR A 97 -1.49 1.64 -12.83
N THR A 98 -2.08 2.35 -13.75
CA THR A 98 -1.81 3.78 -13.96
C THR A 98 -3.10 4.57 -13.88
N PRO A 99 -3.12 5.74 -13.20
CA PRO A 99 -4.31 6.58 -13.13
C PRO A 99 -4.81 6.99 -14.53
N ARG A 100 -6.14 6.92 -14.72
CA ARG A 100 -6.82 7.35 -15.94
C ARG A 100 -8.08 8.14 -15.59
N ASP A 101 -8.49 9.03 -16.49
CA ASP A 101 -9.81 9.64 -16.43
C ASP A 101 -10.90 8.71 -16.98
N ARG A 102 -12.17 9.13 -16.92
CA ARG A 102 -13.31 8.37 -17.43
C ARG A 102 -13.30 8.21 -18.96
N ALA A 103 -12.55 9.05 -19.67
CA ALA A 103 -12.35 8.93 -21.11
C ALA A 103 -11.17 8.00 -21.48
N GLY A 104 -10.46 7.45 -20.46
CA GLY A 104 -9.32 6.56 -20.64
C GLY A 104 -7.96 7.26 -20.79
N ASN A 105 -7.92 8.60 -20.72
CA ASN A 105 -6.67 9.35 -20.81
C ASN A 105 -5.82 9.18 -19.55
N HIS A 106 -4.51 9.08 -19.72
CA HIS A 106 -3.58 8.97 -18.59
C HIS A 106 -3.52 10.25 -17.74
N ILE A 107 -3.59 10.08 -16.43
CA ILE A 107 -3.35 11.14 -15.46
C ILE A 107 -1.95 10.96 -14.89
N ASN A 108 -1.04 11.86 -15.23
CA ASN A 108 0.34 11.76 -14.76
C ASN A 108 0.53 12.50 -13.43
N ILE A 109 0.56 11.74 -12.35
CA ILE A 109 0.81 12.24 -10.99
C ILE A 109 2.24 12.02 -10.50
N LEU A 110 3.15 11.52 -11.33
CA LEU A 110 4.51 11.11 -10.90
C LEU A 110 5.29 12.26 -10.26
N LYS A 111 5.19 13.45 -10.83
CA LYS A 111 5.90 14.66 -10.35
C LYS A 111 5.11 15.46 -9.31
N VAL A 112 3.87 15.10 -9.03
CA VAL A 112 3.04 15.79 -8.03
C VAL A 112 3.63 15.60 -6.64
N ARG A 113 3.73 16.69 -5.88
CA ARG A 113 4.30 16.74 -4.53
C ARG A 113 3.37 17.49 -3.59
N PRO A 114 3.35 17.16 -2.29
CA PRO A 114 2.55 17.90 -1.33
C PRO A 114 3.10 19.31 -1.15
N LYS A 115 2.19 20.28 -1.00
CA LYS A 115 2.49 21.65 -0.63
C LYS A 115 2.33 21.87 0.87
N THR A 116 2.80 23.02 1.34
CA THR A 116 2.66 23.46 2.73
C THR A 116 2.02 24.84 2.77
N ASP A 117 0.93 24.97 3.49
CA ASP A 117 0.38 26.26 3.87
C ASP A 117 1.19 26.81 5.05
N LEU A 118 2.07 27.76 4.78
CA LEU A 118 2.94 28.36 5.80
C LEU A 118 2.17 29.19 6.83
N THR A 119 0.94 29.62 6.53
CA THR A 119 0.11 30.34 7.51
C THR A 119 -0.46 29.42 8.58
N ARG A 120 -0.55 28.12 8.29
CA ARG A 120 -1.03 27.08 9.21
C ARG A 120 0.11 26.26 9.80
N CYS A 121 1.27 26.27 9.16
CA CYS A 121 2.42 25.47 9.60
C CYS A 121 2.93 25.95 10.96
N THR A 122 3.16 25.02 11.88
CA THR A 122 3.71 25.30 13.21
C THR A 122 5.19 24.90 13.34
N ASP A 123 5.85 24.61 12.24
CA ASP A 123 7.25 24.18 12.13
C ASP A 123 7.63 23.00 13.07
N CYS A 124 6.66 22.15 13.39
CA CYS A 124 6.85 21.02 14.31
C CYS A 124 7.77 19.90 13.78
N GLY A 125 8.19 19.94 12.51
CA GLY A 125 9.10 18.98 11.89
C GLY A 125 8.51 17.58 11.62
N LEU A 126 7.29 17.28 12.08
CA LEU A 126 6.69 15.94 12.00
C LEU A 126 6.64 15.40 10.56
N CYS A 127 6.30 16.24 9.59
CA CYS A 127 6.20 15.83 8.19
C CYS A 127 7.55 15.37 7.61
N ALA A 128 8.65 16.01 8.00
CA ALA A 128 10.01 15.62 7.60
C ALA A 128 10.42 14.30 8.27
N GLY A 129 10.15 14.15 9.58
CA GLY A 129 10.44 12.92 10.32
C GLY A 129 9.63 11.70 9.85
N LEU A 130 8.41 11.90 9.35
CA LEU A 130 7.55 10.84 8.82
C LEU A 130 7.84 10.47 7.37
N CYS A 131 8.62 11.28 6.63
CA CYS A 131 8.86 11.03 5.21
C CYS A 131 9.82 9.84 5.03
N PRO A 132 9.35 8.68 4.52
CA PRO A 132 10.22 7.49 4.39
C PRO A 132 11.32 7.70 3.35
N MET A 133 11.16 8.71 2.48
CA MET A 133 12.13 9.04 1.44
C MET A 133 13.10 10.16 1.89
N GLY A 134 12.94 10.73 3.09
CA GLY A 134 13.74 11.86 3.54
C GLY A 134 13.64 13.09 2.64
N SER A 135 12.55 13.21 1.88
CA SER A 135 12.43 14.21 0.81
C SER A 135 12.00 15.59 1.28
N ILE A 136 11.48 15.72 2.49
CA ILE A 136 11.01 17.00 3.04
C ILE A 136 12.15 17.64 3.83
N ASN A 137 12.47 18.91 3.50
CA ASN A 137 13.48 19.66 4.23
C ASN A 137 12.97 19.98 5.65
N PRO A 138 13.66 19.54 6.72
CA PRO A 138 13.19 19.77 8.09
C PRO A 138 13.20 21.25 8.50
N ALA A 139 14.08 22.07 7.94
CA ALA A 139 14.14 23.51 8.21
C ALA A 139 13.16 24.32 7.31
N HIS A 140 12.72 23.75 6.21
CA HIS A 140 11.85 24.37 5.22
C HIS A 140 10.81 23.35 4.77
N PRO A 141 9.76 23.11 5.55
CA PRO A 141 8.81 22.02 5.28
C PRO A 141 8.04 22.17 3.96
N GLU A 142 8.04 23.37 3.36
CA GLU A 142 7.50 23.60 2.02
C GLU A 142 8.36 23.00 0.90
N GLU A 143 9.64 22.77 1.14
CA GLU A 143 10.56 22.19 0.18
C GLU A 143 10.53 20.65 0.20
N VAL A 144 10.10 20.08 -0.90
CA VAL A 144 10.16 18.63 -1.14
C VAL A 144 11.21 18.36 -2.22
N ARG A 145 12.43 18.07 -1.81
CA ARG A 145 13.63 18.02 -2.69
C ARG A 145 13.79 16.68 -3.40
N GLY A 146 13.42 15.59 -2.75
CA GLY A 146 13.61 14.22 -3.23
C GLY A 146 12.40 13.62 -3.95
N ILE A 147 12.37 12.28 -3.99
CA ILE A 147 11.27 11.50 -4.55
C ILE A 147 10.08 11.52 -3.59
N CYS A 148 8.89 11.79 -4.12
CA CYS A 148 7.64 11.63 -3.38
C CYS A 148 6.90 10.38 -3.88
N ILE A 149 6.80 9.35 -3.04
CA ILE A 149 6.05 8.12 -3.33
C ILE A 149 4.55 8.25 -3.05
N LYS A 150 4.09 9.44 -2.66
CA LYS A 150 2.68 9.76 -2.38
C LYS A 150 2.05 8.87 -1.30
N CYS A 151 2.83 8.48 -0.30
CA CYS A 151 2.34 7.75 0.88
C CYS A 151 1.39 8.59 1.75
N CYS A 152 1.37 9.92 1.54
CA CYS A 152 0.52 10.90 2.24
C CYS A 152 0.68 10.94 3.76
N ALA A 153 1.70 10.32 4.35
CA ALA A 153 1.94 10.37 5.79
C ALA A 153 2.04 11.82 6.29
N CYS A 154 2.79 12.68 5.57
CA CYS A 154 2.93 14.10 5.89
C CYS A 154 1.59 14.88 5.82
N VAL A 155 0.67 14.49 4.94
CA VAL A 155 -0.66 15.11 4.80
C VAL A 155 -1.62 14.60 5.87
N LYS A 156 -1.68 13.28 6.06
CA LYS A 156 -2.62 12.66 6.99
C LYS A 156 -2.27 12.92 8.46
N LYS A 157 -0.99 13.00 8.79
CA LYS A 157 -0.51 13.13 10.17
C LYS A 157 -0.14 14.57 10.55
N CYS A 158 -0.29 15.56 9.67
CA CYS A 158 -0.04 16.96 10.01
C CYS A 158 -1.08 17.45 11.03
N PRO A 159 -0.70 17.81 12.28
CA PRO A 159 -1.66 18.21 13.30
C PRO A 159 -2.33 19.56 12.98
N ALA A 160 -1.64 20.43 12.27
CA ALA A 160 -2.16 21.73 11.83
C ALA A 160 -2.91 21.65 10.48
N GLY A 161 -2.93 20.47 9.82
CA GLY A 161 -3.50 20.30 8.48
C GLY A 161 -2.85 21.21 7.42
N ALA A 162 -1.59 21.57 7.63
CA ALA A 162 -0.86 22.49 6.75
C ALA A 162 -0.34 21.82 5.47
N LYS A 163 -0.22 20.49 5.44
CA LYS A 163 0.23 19.74 4.26
C LYS A 163 -0.97 19.31 3.41
N TYR A 164 -0.90 19.54 2.09
CA TYR A 164 -1.98 19.21 1.16
C TYR A 164 -1.48 18.97 -0.26
N PHE A 165 -2.35 18.44 -1.10
CA PHE A 165 -2.19 18.39 -2.55
C PHE A 165 -3.24 19.28 -3.20
N ASP A 166 -2.88 19.96 -4.29
CA ASP A 166 -3.76 20.84 -5.06
C ASP A 166 -3.66 20.59 -6.58
N ASP A 167 -2.90 19.60 -6.99
CA ASP A 167 -2.82 19.23 -8.41
C ASP A 167 -4.17 18.69 -8.90
N PRO A 168 -4.75 19.25 -9.97
CA PRO A 168 -6.08 18.84 -10.45
C PRO A 168 -6.17 17.37 -10.85
N GLY A 169 -5.11 16.82 -11.46
CA GLY A 169 -5.07 15.42 -11.86
C GLY A 169 -5.01 14.49 -10.64
N TYR A 170 -4.22 14.85 -9.63
CA TYR A 170 -4.16 14.12 -8.37
C TYR A 170 -5.51 14.11 -7.65
N LEU A 171 -6.16 15.28 -7.53
CA LEU A 171 -7.46 15.41 -6.85
C LEU A 171 -8.57 14.68 -7.61
N TYR A 172 -8.58 14.81 -8.94
CA TYR A 172 -9.50 14.04 -9.77
C TYR A 172 -9.36 12.54 -9.53
N HIS A 173 -8.13 12.03 -9.59
CA HIS A 173 -7.87 10.61 -9.35
C HIS A 173 -8.26 10.16 -7.94
N GLN A 174 -8.00 10.98 -6.92
CA GLN A 174 -8.44 10.71 -5.55
C GLN A 174 -9.96 10.56 -5.47
N HIS A 175 -10.73 11.49 -6.05
CA HIS A 175 -12.18 11.48 -6.02
C HIS A 175 -12.75 10.28 -6.79
N GLU A 176 -12.19 9.94 -7.96
CA GLU A 176 -12.59 8.76 -8.71
C GLU A 176 -12.39 7.46 -7.90
N LEU A 177 -11.29 7.35 -7.17
CA LEU A 177 -11.07 6.20 -6.29
C LEU A 177 -12.10 6.15 -5.16
N GLU A 178 -12.40 7.28 -4.53
CA GLU A 178 -13.39 7.39 -3.45
C GLU A 178 -14.80 7.01 -3.94
N GLU A 179 -15.17 7.43 -5.15
CA GLU A 179 -16.48 7.13 -5.74
C GLU A 179 -16.61 5.66 -6.17
N GLN A 180 -15.62 5.15 -6.90
CA GLN A 180 -15.70 3.82 -7.52
C GLN A 180 -15.45 2.67 -6.54
N TYR A 181 -14.67 2.91 -5.48
CA TYR A 181 -14.20 1.87 -4.57
C TYR A 181 -14.67 2.07 -3.12
N ALA A 182 -15.78 2.77 -2.91
CA ALA A 182 -16.35 3.02 -1.58
C ALA A 182 -16.76 1.74 -0.82
N ARG A 183 -16.95 0.61 -1.52
CA ARG A 183 -17.27 -0.68 -0.89
C ARG A 183 -16.20 -1.11 0.13
N ARG A 184 -16.59 -1.93 1.11
CA ARG A 184 -15.61 -2.61 1.96
C ARG A 184 -14.93 -3.71 1.15
N ALA A 185 -13.66 -3.54 0.81
CA ALA A 185 -12.86 -4.61 0.20
C ALA A 185 -12.59 -5.72 1.21
N GLN A 186 -12.45 -6.95 0.72
CA GLN A 186 -12.16 -8.12 1.54
C GLN A 186 -10.66 -8.39 1.60
N ASN A 187 -10.20 -8.92 2.72
CA ASN A 187 -8.88 -9.54 2.81
C ASN A 187 -8.89 -10.86 2.06
N GLU A 188 -7.74 -11.29 1.57
CA GLU A 188 -7.58 -12.59 0.91
C GLU A 188 -6.40 -13.34 1.52
N GLN A 189 -6.57 -14.64 1.73
CA GLN A 189 -5.58 -15.51 2.38
C GLN A 189 -5.41 -16.81 1.59
N PHE A 190 -4.18 -17.28 1.49
CA PHE A 190 -3.77 -18.46 0.74
C PHE A 190 -2.79 -19.26 1.61
N ILE A 191 -3.21 -20.48 2.02
CA ILE A 191 -2.45 -21.37 2.90
C ILE A 191 -2.26 -22.74 2.24
#